data_77c72baf10ddef89a65a11d80d0e2c8f
#
_entry.id   77c72baf10ddef89a65a11d80d0e2c8f
#
_cell.length_a   1.000
_cell.length_b   1.000
_cell.length_c   1.000
_cell.angle_alpha   90.00
_cell.angle_beta   90.00
_cell.angle_gamma   90.00
#
_symmetry.space_group_name_H-M   'P 1'
#
loop_
_entity.id
_entity.type
_entity.pdbx_description
1 polymer ?
#
loop_
_entity_poly.entity_id
_entity_poly.type
_entity_poly.pdbx_seq_one_letter_code
_entity_poly.pdbx_strand_id
1 'polypeptide(L)'
;MNRTLMAYMLAAIISFSAVAAITMQPISLSAQTQPAQQQTTAQQQQPSSQPLAISPSCGQVITQNVILTSNLNCAESDGLIVGASDIVVDLNGHTISGPDVDSDTKTSSKVGIMIPNMNNVVVQDGTIEGFQAGILMTGSQNVEVKGIVAKNNQIGLFSTGASILNAHLSIIMNNQIGIAGHSTQQSTIENNILFQNTLAGVTLVNSDNSVITLNSITESGNGLYIDNQSNQNNVNFNNVLLNTIDVNNANGLP
;
A
#
# COMPACT_ATOMS: atom_id res chain seq x y z
N MET A 1 11.22 -17.68 16.27
CA MET A 1 10.10 -17.10 15.53
C MET A 1 9.02 -16.72 16.54
N ASN A 2 8.73 -15.45 16.68
CA ASN A 2 7.74 -15.01 17.67
C ASN A 2 6.33 -15.35 17.16
N ARG A 3 5.67 -16.31 17.81
CA ARG A 3 4.34 -16.81 17.44
C ARG A 3 3.29 -15.69 17.32
N THR A 4 3.50 -14.60 18.03
CA THR A 4 2.61 -13.44 18.02
C THR A 4 2.66 -12.67 16.69
N LEU A 5 3.83 -12.44 16.12
CA LEU A 5 3.99 -11.74 14.86
C LEU A 5 3.34 -12.50 13.69
N MET A 6 3.51 -13.83 13.68
CA MET A 6 2.90 -14.71 12.68
C MET A 6 1.37 -14.78 12.80
N ALA A 7 0.84 -14.72 14.03
CA ALA A 7 -0.60 -14.72 14.27
C ALA A 7 -1.29 -13.44 13.79
N TYR A 8 -0.66 -12.29 13.96
CA TYR A 8 -1.21 -11.00 13.46
C TYR A 8 -1.17 -10.90 11.94
N MET A 9 -0.10 -11.38 11.32
CA MET A 9 -0.02 -11.46 9.86
C MET A 9 -1.07 -12.43 9.30
N LEU A 10 -1.25 -13.59 9.93
CA LEU A 10 -2.23 -14.60 9.49
C LEU A 10 -3.68 -14.11 9.70
N ALA A 11 -3.95 -13.40 10.78
CA ALA A 11 -5.27 -12.81 11.04
C ALA A 11 -5.63 -11.71 10.03
N ALA A 12 -4.66 -10.88 9.64
CA ALA A 12 -4.86 -9.86 8.60
C ALA A 12 -5.17 -10.48 7.22
N ILE A 13 -4.59 -11.66 6.93
CA ILE A 13 -4.77 -12.36 5.64
C ILE A 13 -6.14 -13.05 5.55
N ILE A 14 -6.64 -13.61 6.63
CA ILE A 14 -7.90 -14.38 6.64
C ILE A 14 -9.13 -13.47 6.41
N SER A 15 -9.06 -12.20 6.79
CA SER A 15 -10.16 -11.25 6.62
C SER A 15 -10.33 -10.70 5.20
N PHE A 16 -9.37 -10.93 4.28
CA PHE A 16 -9.40 -10.43 2.89
C PHE A 16 -9.75 -11.49 1.83
N SER A 17 -10.19 -12.69 2.20
CA SER A 17 -10.43 -13.83 1.27
C SER A 17 -11.75 -13.76 0.49
N ALA A 18 -12.22 -12.60 0.08
CA ALA A 18 -13.41 -12.47 -0.76
C ALA A 18 -13.16 -11.59 -2.00
N VAL A 19 -12.27 -12.05 -2.89
CA VAL A 19 -12.21 -11.52 -4.25
C VAL A 19 -12.72 -12.60 -5.20
N ALA A 20 -13.87 -12.35 -5.82
CA ALA A 20 -14.51 -13.23 -6.78
C ALA A 20 -13.62 -13.43 -8.02
N ALA A 21 -13.37 -14.70 -8.39
CA ALA A 21 -12.69 -15.06 -9.61
C ALA A 21 -13.56 -14.70 -10.83
N ILE A 22 -13.11 -13.75 -11.65
CA ILE A 22 -13.70 -13.48 -12.96
C ILE A 22 -13.04 -14.41 -13.96
N THR A 23 -13.79 -15.37 -14.50
CA THR A 23 -13.35 -16.28 -15.54
C THR A 23 -13.37 -15.58 -16.90
N MET A 24 -12.20 -15.44 -17.53
CA MET A 24 -12.08 -14.99 -18.93
C MET A 24 -12.38 -16.15 -19.88
N GLN A 25 -13.32 -15.95 -20.79
CA GLN A 25 -13.55 -16.83 -21.93
C GLN A 25 -12.73 -16.38 -23.13
N PRO A 26 -12.20 -17.30 -23.95
CA PRO A 26 -11.42 -16.93 -25.13
C PRO A 26 -12.33 -16.43 -26.25
N ILE A 27 -11.99 -15.27 -26.82
CA ILE A 27 -12.65 -14.72 -28.01
C ILE A 27 -11.96 -15.25 -29.26
N SER A 28 -12.72 -15.95 -30.09
CA SER A 28 -12.25 -16.44 -31.39
C SER A 28 -12.31 -15.31 -32.45
N LEU A 29 -11.17 -15.05 -33.08
CA LEU A 29 -11.01 -14.02 -34.12
C LEU A 29 -11.40 -14.64 -35.49
N SER A 30 -12.52 -14.19 -36.07
CA SER A 30 -12.83 -14.44 -37.47
C SER A 30 -12.57 -13.18 -38.29
N ALA A 31 -11.68 -13.26 -39.25
CA ALA A 31 -11.38 -12.16 -40.17
C ALA A 31 -12.50 -12.04 -41.21
N GLN A 32 -13.14 -10.87 -41.25
CA GLN A 32 -13.98 -10.45 -42.39
C GLN A 32 -13.43 -9.16 -42.99
N THR A 33 -13.12 -9.23 -44.27
CA THR A 33 -12.73 -8.13 -45.14
C THR A 33 -13.95 -7.29 -45.47
N GLN A 34 -13.92 -5.99 -45.18
CA GLN A 34 -14.94 -5.04 -45.62
C GLN A 34 -14.31 -3.79 -46.24
N PRO A 35 -14.96 -3.16 -47.25
CA PRO A 35 -14.35 -2.14 -48.11
C PRO A 35 -14.31 -0.75 -47.43
N ALA A 36 -13.35 0.06 -47.87
CA ALA A 36 -13.05 1.39 -47.39
C ALA A 36 -14.28 2.34 -47.40
N GLN A 37 -14.64 2.85 -46.26
CA GLN A 37 -15.53 4.01 -46.12
C GLN A 37 -14.81 5.14 -45.36
N GLN A 38 -15.09 6.34 -45.88
CA GLN A 38 -14.52 7.63 -45.52
C GLN A 38 -14.29 7.86 -44.03
N GLN A 39 -13.07 8.28 -43.72
CA GLN A 39 -12.69 8.82 -42.41
C GLN A 39 -13.41 10.16 -42.16
N THR A 40 -14.43 10.11 -41.33
CA THR A 40 -14.81 11.27 -40.51
C THR A 40 -13.85 11.27 -39.30
N THR A 41 -12.99 12.25 -39.26
CA THR A 41 -12.11 12.55 -38.12
C THR A 41 -12.96 12.83 -36.89
N ALA A 42 -13.31 11.77 -36.13
CA ALA A 42 -13.70 11.95 -34.74
C ALA A 42 -12.41 12.31 -33.99
N GLN A 43 -12.29 13.57 -33.61
CA GLN A 43 -11.29 13.96 -32.62
C GLN A 43 -11.52 13.11 -31.36
N GLN A 44 -10.69 12.14 -31.18
CA GLN A 44 -10.56 11.46 -29.88
C GLN A 44 -10.11 12.53 -28.90
N GLN A 45 -11.04 12.99 -28.09
CA GLN A 45 -10.76 13.79 -26.91
C GLN A 45 -9.88 12.93 -26.02
N GLN A 46 -8.58 13.16 -26.07
CA GLN A 46 -7.61 12.64 -25.12
C GLN A 46 -8.12 13.07 -23.74
N PRO A 47 -8.32 12.17 -22.79
CA PRO A 47 -8.77 12.55 -21.46
C PRO A 47 -7.80 13.58 -20.92
N SER A 48 -8.32 14.72 -20.49
CA SER A 48 -7.52 15.81 -19.94
C SER A 48 -6.77 15.25 -18.72
N SER A 49 -5.44 15.25 -18.77
CA SER A 49 -4.57 14.74 -17.73
C SER A 49 -4.52 15.62 -16.47
N GLN A 50 -5.39 16.61 -16.36
CA GLN A 50 -5.42 17.47 -15.18
C GLN A 50 -6.16 16.79 -14.02
N PRO A 51 -5.55 16.79 -12.81
CA PRO A 51 -6.19 16.21 -11.63
C PRO A 51 -7.49 16.94 -11.30
N LEU A 52 -8.50 16.18 -10.89
CA LEU A 52 -9.77 16.75 -10.43
C LEU A 52 -9.69 17.08 -8.95
N ALA A 53 -9.90 18.34 -8.58
CA ALA A 53 -10.01 18.74 -7.18
C ALA A 53 -11.39 18.32 -6.64
N ILE A 54 -11.42 17.41 -5.65
CA ILE A 54 -12.65 16.84 -5.11
C ILE A 54 -12.65 16.74 -3.59
N SER A 55 -13.86 16.72 -3.02
CA SER A 55 -14.13 16.24 -1.67
C SER A 55 -14.86 14.89 -1.78
N PRO A 56 -14.13 13.77 -1.84
CA PRO A 56 -14.76 12.46 -2.03
C PRO A 56 -15.55 12.03 -0.79
N SER A 57 -16.47 11.10 -0.97
CA SER A 57 -17.10 10.39 0.14
C SER A 57 -16.28 9.16 0.53
N CYS A 58 -16.41 8.73 1.79
CA CYS A 58 -15.82 7.47 2.24
C CYS A 58 -16.35 6.29 1.43
N GLY A 59 -15.45 5.35 1.09
CA GLY A 59 -15.75 4.22 0.22
C GLY A 59 -15.86 4.57 -1.27
N GLN A 60 -15.60 5.81 -1.66
CA GLN A 60 -15.69 6.21 -3.07
C GLN A 60 -14.61 5.54 -3.92
N VAL A 61 -15.02 5.05 -5.09
CA VAL A 61 -14.11 4.49 -6.10
C VAL A 61 -13.54 5.65 -6.93
N ILE A 62 -12.20 5.73 -6.98
CA ILE A 62 -11.44 6.74 -7.71
C ILE A 62 -10.95 6.15 -9.02
N THR A 63 -11.37 6.73 -10.15
CA THR A 63 -11.07 6.23 -11.51
C THR A 63 -10.28 7.22 -12.38
N GLN A 64 -9.82 8.33 -11.78
CA GLN A 64 -9.03 9.36 -12.45
C GLN A 64 -8.14 10.07 -11.45
N ASN A 65 -7.20 10.89 -11.91
CA ASN A 65 -6.37 11.71 -11.03
C ASN A 65 -7.22 12.63 -10.17
N VAL A 66 -6.94 12.63 -8.87
CA VAL A 66 -7.67 13.47 -7.91
C VAL A 66 -6.73 14.23 -6.99
N ILE A 67 -7.17 15.40 -6.57
CA ILE A 67 -6.57 16.20 -5.49
C ILE A 67 -7.65 16.40 -4.44
N LEU A 68 -7.40 15.99 -3.19
CA LEU A 68 -8.33 16.21 -2.09
C LEU A 68 -8.41 17.70 -1.76
N THR A 69 -9.61 18.18 -1.44
CA THR A 69 -9.88 19.56 -1.05
C THR A 69 -10.33 19.69 0.41
N SER A 70 -10.48 18.59 1.12
CA SER A 70 -10.85 18.53 2.53
C SER A 70 -10.46 17.21 3.17
N ASN A 71 -10.40 17.20 4.51
CA ASN A 71 -10.24 15.96 5.27
C ASN A 71 -11.44 15.03 5.06
N LEU A 72 -11.18 13.72 5.16
CA LEU A 72 -12.18 12.67 5.02
C LEU A 72 -12.24 11.86 6.32
N ASN A 73 -13.39 11.88 7.00
CA ASN A 73 -13.62 11.12 8.22
C ASN A 73 -14.48 9.88 7.93
N CYS A 74 -13.89 8.69 8.04
CA CYS A 74 -14.47 7.41 7.62
C CYS A 74 -14.64 6.45 8.81
N ALA A 75 -15.34 6.90 9.86
CA ALA A 75 -15.55 6.09 11.06
C ALA A 75 -16.26 4.74 10.82
N GLU A 76 -17.11 4.64 9.77
CA GLU A 76 -17.94 3.45 9.52
C GLU A 76 -17.59 2.69 8.24
N SER A 77 -16.66 3.21 7.43
CA SER A 77 -16.35 2.65 6.11
C SER A 77 -14.87 2.72 5.77
N ASP A 78 -14.47 2.12 4.67
CA ASP A 78 -13.16 2.37 4.06
C ASP A 78 -13.04 3.84 3.62
N GLY A 79 -11.81 4.32 3.49
CA GLY A 79 -11.54 5.66 2.98
C GLY A 79 -11.79 5.73 1.47
N LEU A 80 -10.78 5.48 0.66
CA LEU A 80 -10.88 5.52 -0.81
C LEU A 80 -10.55 4.16 -1.43
N ILE A 81 -11.16 3.87 -2.58
CA ILE A 81 -10.88 2.67 -3.37
C ILE A 81 -10.34 3.11 -4.73
N VAL A 82 -9.13 2.72 -5.07
CA VAL A 82 -8.56 2.96 -6.39
C VAL A 82 -9.18 1.98 -7.38
N GLY A 83 -9.88 2.48 -8.40
CA GLY A 83 -10.61 1.70 -9.39
C GLY A 83 -10.06 1.83 -10.81
N ALA A 84 -8.90 2.47 -11.00
CA ALA A 84 -8.23 2.56 -12.30
C ALA A 84 -6.71 2.55 -12.11
N SER A 85 -6.00 2.08 -13.12
CA SER A 85 -4.56 2.22 -13.27
C SER A 85 -4.17 3.60 -13.80
N ASP A 86 -2.87 3.92 -13.72
CA ASP A 86 -2.27 5.14 -14.26
C ASP A 86 -2.86 6.44 -13.65
N ILE A 87 -3.18 6.41 -12.33
CA ILE A 87 -3.76 7.55 -11.63
C ILE A 87 -2.95 8.01 -10.44
N VAL A 88 -3.14 9.28 -10.09
CA VAL A 88 -2.59 9.92 -8.90
C VAL A 88 -3.71 10.24 -7.93
N VAL A 89 -3.55 9.82 -6.67
CA VAL A 89 -4.37 10.21 -5.53
C VAL A 89 -3.53 11.13 -4.65
N ASP A 90 -3.73 12.42 -4.80
CA ASP A 90 -3.03 13.46 -4.06
C ASP A 90 -3.89 13.90 -2.87
N LEU A 91 -3.42 13.61 -1.67
CA LEU A 91 -4.13 14.02 -0.45
C LEU A 91 -3.96 15.51 -0.15
N ASN A 92 -3.04 16.21 -0.82
CA ASN A 92 -2.85 17.65 -0.74
C ASN A 92 -2.79 18.19 0.70
N GLY A 93 -2.10 17.49 1.58
CA GLY A 93 -1.99 17.81 2.99
C GLY A 93 -3.20 17.43 3.85
N HIS A 94 -4.26 16.89 3.26
CA HIS A 94 -5.46 16.47 4.00
C HIS A 94 -5.29 15.12 4.69
N THR A 95 -6.18 14.84 5.63
CA THR A 95 -6.21 13.61 6.42
C THR A 95 -7.39 12.74 6.00
N ILE A 96 -7.13 11.45 5.82
CA ILE A 96 -8.15 10.40 5.81
C ILE A 96 -8.07 9.70 7.15
N SER A 97 -9.13 9.80 7.96
CA SER A 97 -9.22 9.19 9.30
C SER A 97 -10.27 8.08 9.34
N GLY A 98 -9.90 6.98 9.94
CA GLY A 98 -10.74 5.81 10.16
C GLY A 98 -11.46 5.83 11.51
N PRO A 99 -12.01 4.66 11.92
CA PRO A 99 -12.80 4.52 13.15
C PRO A 99 -11.99 4.58 14.46
N ASP A 100 -10.72 4.93 14.44
CA ASP A 100 -9.75 4.77 15.51
C ASP A 100 -9.57 3.29 15.91
N VAL A 101 -8.40 2.77 15.62
CA VAL A 101 -8.05 1.42 16.05
C VAL A 101 -7.75 1.45 17.53
N ASP A 102 -8.77 1.24 18.36
CA ASP A 102 -8.63 1.14 19.82
C ASP A 102 -7.57 0.08 20.16
N SER A 103 -6.65 0.47 21.05
CA SER A 103 -5.52 -0.35 21.47
C SER A 103 -5.94 -1.71 22.06
N ASP A 104 -7.15 -1.82 22.59
CA ASP A 104 -7.60 -3.00 23.33
C ASP A 104 -8.42 -3.99 22.50
N THR A 105 -9.18 -3.55 21.50
CA THR A 105 -10.00 -4.43 20.66
C THR A 105 -9.49 -4.62 19.25
N LYS A 106 -8.74 -3.68 18.70
CA LYS A 106 -8.00 -3.73 17.41
C LYS A 106 -8.71 -4.47 16.26
N THR A 107 -10.00 -4.34 16.17
CA THR A 107 -10.83 -5.09 15.21
C THR A 107 -11.45 -4.24 14.11
N SER A 108 -10.89 -3.07 13.79
CA SER A 108 -11.31 -2.41 12.55
C SER A 108 -10.91 -3.29 11.37
N SER A 109 -11.83 -3.57 10.48
CA SER A 109 -11.55 -4.18 9.17
C SER A 109 -11.44 -3.14 8.06
N LYS A 110 -11.40 -1.86 8.41
CA LYS A 110 -11.43 -0.75 7.46
C LYS A 110 -10.04 -0.38 6.97
N VAL A 111 -9.97 0.05 5.72
CA VAL A 111 -8.74 0.42 5.01
C VAL A 111 -8.81 1.89 4.61
N GLY A 112 -7.72 2.63 4.80
CA GLY A 112 -7.66 4.04 4.42
C GLY A 112 -7.70 4.23 2.90
N ILE A 113 -6.76 3.63 2.18
CA ILE A 113 -6.78 3.59 0.71
C ILE A 113 -6.54 2.15 0.25
N MET A 114 -7.47 1.61 -0.51
CA MET A 114 -7.39 0.27 -1.09
C MET A 114 -7.01 0.35 -2.57
N ILE A 115 -6.00 -0.42 -2.99
CA ILE A 115 -5.48 -0.48 -4.37
C ILE A 115 -5.50 -1.95 -4.84
N PRO A 116 -6.62 -2.44 -5.37
CA PRO A 116 -6.78 -3.83 -5.77
C PRO A 116 -6.47 -4.04 -7.25
N ASN A 117 -5.42 -4.81 -7.60
CA ASN A 117 -5.06 -5.18 -8.97
C ASN A 117 -4.90 -3.99 -9.94
N MET A 118 -4.35 -2.88 -9.45
CA MET A 118 -4.09 -1.67 -10.24
C MET A 118 -2.59 -1.51 -10.50
N ASN A 119 -2.24 -0.82 -11.59
CA ASN A 119 -0.86 -0.56 -11.97
C ASN A 119 -0.60 0.94 -12.07
N ASN A 120 0.67 1.35 -11.80
CA ASN A 120 1.11 2.73 -11.95
C ASN A 120 0.23 3.72 -11.14
N VAL A 121 -0.02 3.42 -9.89
CA VAL A 121 -0.79 4.28 -8.99
C VAL A 121 0.16 5.06 -8.10
N VAL A 122 -0.06 6.36 -7.98
CA VAL A 122 0.67 7.22 -7.04
C VAL A 122 -0.29 7.67 -5.94
N VAL A 123 0.13 7.49 -4.68
CA VAL A 123 -0.55 8.07 -3.50
C VAL A 123 0.43 9.01 -2.83
N GLN A 124 0.05 10.28 -2.68
CA GLN A 124 0.99 11.28 -2.19
C GLN A 124 0.39 12.32 -1.23
N ASP A 125 1.31 12.94 -0.45
CA ASP A 125 1.17 14.22 0.24
C ASP A 125 -0.04 14.35 1.19
N GLY A 126 -0.07 13.58 2.27
CA GLY A 126 -1.09 13.71 3.31
C GLY A 126 -1.01 12.71 4.43
N THR A 127 -2.06 12.60 5.22
CA THR A 127 -2.11 11.75 6.43
C THR A 127 -3.19 10.68 6.30
N ILE A 128 -2.87 9.47 6.76
CA ILE A 128 -3.82 8.34 6.83
C ILE A 128 -3.70 7.71 8.22
N GLU A 129 -4.80 7.68 8.96
CA GLU A 129 -4.79 7.25 10.36
C GLU A 129 -6.04 6.48 10.78
N GLY A 130 -5.91 5.62 11.81
CA GLY A 130 -7.05 4.98 12.48
C GLY A 130 -7.64 3.77 11.72
N PHE A 131 -6.89 3.12 10.82
CA PHE A 131 -7.34 1.99 10.02
C PHE A 131 -6.63 0.67 10.36
N GLN A 132 -7.20 -0.46 9.92
CA GLN A 132 -6.49 -1.74 9.91
C GLN A 132 -5.25 -1.66 9.01
N ALA A 133 -5.41 -1.10 7.82
CA ALA A 133 -4.29 -0.75 6.97
C ALA A 133 -4.48 0.69 6.47
N GLY A 134 -3.46 1.53 6.65
CA GLY A 134 -3.51 2.88 6.09
C GLY A 134 -3.63 2.82 4.57
N ILE A 135 -2.70 2.14 3.91
CA ILE A 135 -2.79 1.82 2.48
C ILE A 135 -2.64 0.30 2.33
N LEU A 136 -3.58 -0.32 1.60
CA LEU A 136 -3.55 -1.74 1.23
C LEU A 136 -3.41 -1.89 -0.27
N MET A 137 -2.35 -2.57 -0.70
CA MET A 137 -2.12 -2.93 -2.10
C MET A 137 -2.24 -4.45 -2.25
N THR A 138 -3.08 -4.90 -3.16
CA THR A 138 -3.30 -6.34 -3.42
C THR A 138 -3.17 -6.62 -4.91
N GLY A 139 -2.18 -7.44 -5.30
CA GLY A 139 -1.96 -7.81 -6.70
C GLY A 139 -1.61 -6.64 -7.62
N SER A 140 -1.18 -5.51 -7.06
CA SER A 140 -0.92 -4.26 -7.77
C SER A 140 0.54 -4.13 -8.16
N GLN A 141 0.84 -3.49 -9.28
CA GLN A 141 2.19 -3.31 -9.79
C GLN A 141 2.56 -1.82 -9.86
N ASN A 142 3.81 -1.52 -9.50
CA ASN A 142 4.35 -0.17 -9.59
C ASN A 142 3.48 0.87 -8.87
N VAL A 143 3.19 0.59 -7.58
CA VAL A 143 2.49 1.54 -6.71
C VAL A 143 3.53 2.40 -6.00
N GLU A 144 3.48 3.70 -6.20
CA GLU A 144 4.32 4.69 -5.53
C GLU A 144 3.56 5.32 -4.36
N VAL A 145 4.17 5.31 -3.18
CA VAL A 145 3.67 5.99 -1.99
C VAL A 145 4.73 6.95 -1.51
N LYS A 146 4.43 8.25 -1.54
CA LYS A 146 5.41 9.29 -1.17
C LYS A 146 4.80 10.43 -0.39
N GLY A 147 5.60 11.03 0.50
CA GLY A 147 5.14 12.18 1.30
C GLY A 147 3.93 11.86 2.19
N ILE A 148 3.72 10.58 2.53
CA ILE A 148 2.59 10.15 3.35
C ILE A 148 3.00 10.07 4.81
N VAL A 149 2.11 10.54 5.70
CA VAL A 149 2.15 10.24 7.13
C VAL A 149 1.14 9.13 7.41
N ALA A 150 1.60 7.89 7.60
CA ALA A 150 0.74 6.77 8.02
C ALA A 150 0.93 6.52 9.51
N LYS A 151 -0.08 6.81 10.31
CA LYS A 151 0.04 6.73 11.77
C LYS A 151 -1.21 6.13 12.43
N ASN A 152 -1.02 5.55 13.63
CA ASN A 152 -2.11 5.00 14.44
C ASN A 152 -2.95 3.95 13.69
N ASN A 153 -2.37 3.22 12.74
CA ASN A 153 -3.00 2.11 12.06
C ASN A 153 -2.52 0.76 12.66
N GLN A 154 -3.18 -0.34 12.35
CA GLN A 154 -2.55 -1.64 12.64
C GLN A 154 -1.34 -1.83 11.72
N ILE A 155 -1.50 -1.60 10.41
CA ILE A 155 -0.39 -1.61 9.46
C ILE A 155 -0.41 -0.27 8.72
N GLY A 156 0.71 0.45 8.71
CA GLY A 156 0.79 1.73 7.98
C GLY A 156 0.62 1.52 6.48
N LEU A 157 1.55 0.79 5.86
CA LEU A 157 1.49 0.39 4.45
C LEU A 157 1.54 -1.14 4.36
N PHE A 158 0.59 -1.73 3.65
CA PHE A 158 0.51 -3.17 3.47
C PHE A 158 0.46 -3.55 2.00
N SER A 159 1.49 -4.25 1.53
CA SER A 159 1.61 -4.78 0.18
C SER A 159 1.51 -6.30 0.20
N THR A 160 0.64 -6.90 -0.60
CA THR A 160 0.43 -8.35 -0.63
C THR A 160 0.05 -8.87 -2.01
N GLY A 161 0.24 -10.19 -2.25
CA GLY A 161 -0.20 -10.86 -3.46
C GLY A 161 0.59 -10.45 -4.71
N ALA A 162 1.92 -10.56 -4.68
CA ALA A 162 2.84 -10.17 -5.76
C ALA A 162 2.82 -8.67 -6.14
N SER A 163 2.36 -7.82 -5.22
CA SER A 163 2.39 -6.36 -5.40
C SER A 163 3.82 -5.81 -5.34
N ILE A 164 4.09 -4.78 -6.13
CA ILE A 164 5.34 -4.01 -6.10
C ILE A 164 5.05 -2.65 -5.49
N LEU A 165 5.66 -2.39 -4.33
CA LEU A 165 5.56 -1.14 -3.60
C LEU A 165 6.85 -0.32 -3.76
N ASN A 166 6.71 0.95 -4.11
CA ASN A 166 7.77 1.94 -4.00
C ASN A 166 7.37 2.98 -2.94
N ALA A 167 7.91 2.84 -1.73
CA ALA A 167 7.61 3.74 -0.62
C ALA A 167 8.80 4.63 -0.32
N HIS A 168 8.60 5.94 -0.37
CA HIS A 168 9.69 6.87 -0.08
C HIS A 168 9.22 8.21 0.49
N LEU A 169 10.13 8.93 1.14
CA LEU A 169 9.91 10.27 1.72
C LEU A 169 8.69 10.33 2.63
N SER A 170 8.36 9.22 3.30
CA SER A 170 7.18 9.07 4.14
C SER A 170 7.53 8.91 5.61
N ILE A 171 6.58 9.27 6.48
CA ILE A 171 6.69 9.11 7.94
C ILE A 171 5.68 8.06 8.38
N ILE A 172 6.17 6.96 8.92
CA ILE A 172 5.34 5.81 9.31
C ILE A 172 5.52 5.57 10.80
N MET A 173 4.52 5.93 11.60
CA MET A 173 4.69 5.99 13.05
C MET A 173 3.48 5.51 13.85
N ASN A 174 3.73 5.02 15.07
CA ASN A 174 2.67 4.62 16.00
C ASN A 174 1.70 3.56 15.42
N ASN A 175 2.16 2.74 14.47
CA ASN A 175 1.40 1.61 13.99
C ASN A 175 1.81 0.35 14.77
N GLN A 176 1.12 -0.77 14.60
CA GLN A 176 1.67 -2.04 15.06
C GLN A 176 2.82 -2.48 14.14
N ILE A 177 2.61 -2.41 12.83
CA ILE A 177 3.65 -2.63 11.82
C ILE A 177 3.68 -1.39 10.93
N GLY A 178 4.88 -0.84 10.71
CA GLY A 178 5.02 0.33 9.85
C GLY A 178 4.74 -0.03 8.38
N ILE A 179 5.62 -0.80 7.76
CA ILE A 179 5.49 -1.28 6.38
C ILE A 179 5.55 -2.81 6.39
N ALA A 180 4.57 -3.46 5.76
CA ALA A 180 4.53 -4.91 5.62
C ALA A 180 4.47 -5.33 4.16
N GLY A 181 5.40 -6.20 3.76
CA GLY A 181 5.37 -6.96 2.53
C GLY A 181 5.04 -8.43 2.80
N HIS A 182 3.99 -8.96 2.18
CA HIS A 182 3.65 -10.37 2.27
C HIS A 182 3.43 -10.95 0.87
N SER A 183 4.26 -11.93 0.49
CA SER A 183 4.26 -12.50 -0.87
C SER A 183 4.42 -11.41 -1.94
N THR A 184 5.34 -10.47 -1.69
CA THR A 184 5.65 -9.36 -2.59
C THR A 184 6.98 -9.59 -3.30
N GLN A 185 7.23 -8.86 -4.36
CA GLN A 185 8.49 -8.92 -5.10
C GLN A 185 8.95 -7.53 -5.53
N GLN A 186 10.27 -7.33 -5.57
CA GLN A 186 10.87 -6.15 -6.19
C GLN A 186 10.39 -4.81 -5.60
N SER A 187 9.99 -4.80 -4.33
CA SER A 187 9.59 -3.56 -3.66
C SER A 187 10.82 -2.71 -3.31
N THR A 188 10.65 -1.39 -3.33
CA THR A 188 11.66 -0.43 -2.90
C THR A 188 11.12 0.37 -1.71
N ILE A 189 11.84 0.33 -0.60
CA ILE A 189 11.51 1.09 0.61
C ILE A 189 12.73 1.97 0.91
N GLU A 190 12.64 3.26 0.62
CA GLU A 190 13.79 4.14 0.73
C GLU A 190 13.47 5.52 1.29
N ASN A 191 14.45 6.13 1.96
CA ASN A 191 14.33 7.50 2.48
C ASN A 191 13.07 7.74 3.34
N ASN A 192 12.64 6.75 4.12
CA ASN A 192 11.50 6.88 5.03
C ASN A 192 11.97 7.05 6.48
N ILE A 193 11.11 7.63 7.32
CA ILE A 193 11.25 7.69 8.77
C ILE A 193 10.18 6.77 9.38
N LEU A 194 10.61 5.69 10.02
CA LEU A 194 9.73 4.74 10.70
C LEU A 194 10.07 4.73 12.18
N PHE A 195 9.11 5.06 13.03
CA PHE A 195 9.36 5.05 14.48
C PHE A 195 8.14 4.73 15.32
N GLN A 196 8.39 4.16 16.50
CA GLN A 196 7.33 3.78 17.45
C GLN A 196 6.29 2.83 16.86
N ASN A 197 6.72 1.93 15.94
CA ASN A 197 5.86 0.87 15.44
C ASN A 197 6.00 -0.36 16.37
N THR A 198 4.94 -0.68 17.11
CA THR A 198 5.03 -1.53 18.31
C THR A 198 5.53 -2.96 18.05
N LEU A 199 5.27 -3.53 16.89
CA LEU A 199 5.73 -4.87 16.50
C LEU A 199 6.94 -4.81 15.58
N ALA A 200 6.90 -4.00 14.52
CA ALA A 200 8.01 -3.85 13.59
C ALA A 200 7.94 -2.54 12.80
N GLY A 201 9.11 -1.97 12.47
CA GLY A 201 9.22 -0.88 11.50
C GLY A 201 8.93 -1.39 10.10
N VAL A 202 9.73 -2.34 9.60
CA VAL A 202 9.53 -3.00 8.30
C VAL A 202 9.47 -4.52 8.49
N THR A 203 8.57 -5.17 7.79
CA THR A 203 8.42 -6.63 7.81
C THR A 203 8.31 -7.17 6.39
N LEU A 204 9.15 -8.15 6.05
CA LEU A 204 9.06 -8.93 4.82
C LEU A 204 8.78 -10.40 5.16
N VAL A 205 7.73 -10.97 4.59
CA VAL A 205 7.34 -12.38 4.74
C VAL A 205 7.07 -12.96 3.37
N ASN A 206 7.78 -14.04 3.01
CA ASN A 206 7.72 -14.66 1.69
C ASN A 206 7.87 -13.61 0.57
N SER A 207 8.81 -12.69 0.72
CA SER A 207 8.97 -11.50 -0.13
C SER A 207 10.40 -11.38 -0.62
N ASP A 208 10.58 -11.35 -1.94
CA ASP A 208 11.87 -11.47 -2.59
C ASP A 208 12.31 -10.21 -3.33
N ASN A 209 13.64 -10.12 -3.57
CA ASN A 209 14.25 -9.14 -4.47
C ASN A 209 13.93 -7.68 -4.14
N SER A 210 13.61 -7.37 -2.88
CA SER A 210 13.28 -6.02 -2.45
C SER A 210 14.51 -5.25 -2.00
N VAL A 211 14.46 -3.93 -2.12
CA VAL A 211 15.52 -3.00 -1.69
C VAL A 211 15.00 -2.18 -0.51
N ILE A 212 15.71 -2.23 0.61
CA ILE A 212 15.42 -1.42 1.80
C ILE A 212 16.66 -0.59 2.08
N THR A 213 16.61 0.72 1.83
CA THR A 213 17.79 1.57 1.88
C THR A 213 17.48 2.98 2.39
N LEU A 214 18.46 3.61 3.04
CA LEU A 214 18.41 5.01 3.47
C LEU A 214 17.20 5.33 4.40
N ASN A 215 16.65 4.34 5.10
CA ASN A 215 15.57 4.59 6.05
C ASN A 215 16.13 4.84 7.46
N SER A 216 15.42 5.62 8.25
CA SER A 216 15.61 5.70 9.70
C SER A 216 14.52 4.89 10.39
N ILE A 217 14.88 3.82 11.09
CA ILE A 217 13.94 2.88 11.72
C ILE A 217 14.28 2.77 13.20
N THR A 218 13.45 3.38 14.05
CA THR A 218 13.76 3.52 15.48
C THR A 218 12.58 3.24 16.40
N GLU A 219 12.87 2.97 17.67
CA GLU A 219 11.88 2.84 18.75
C GLU A 219 10.73 1.86 18.43
N SER A 220 11.03 0.79 17.69
CA SER A 220 10.05 -0.22 17.29
C SER A 220 10.34 -1.57 17.98
N GLY A 221 9.43 -2.52 17.88
CA GLY A 221 9.67 -3.89 18.38
C GLY A 221 10.83 -4.52 17.61
N ASN A 222 10.64 -4.95 16.39
CA ASN A 222 11.73 -5.21 15.46
C ASN A 222 11.92 -3.95 14.59
N GLY A 223 13.14 -3.48 14.43
CA GLY A 223 13.41 -2.45 13.43
C GLY A 223 13.10 -2.99 12.04
N LEU A 224 13.78 -4.07 11.68
CA LEU A 224 13.57 -4.80 10.43
C LEU A 224 13.36 -6.30 10.74
N TYR A 225 12.30 -6.89 10.19
CA TYR A 225 12.02 -8.32 10.23
C TYR A 225 11.96 -8.91 8.83
N ILE A 226 12.79 -9.92 8.54
CA ILE A 226 12.79 -10.66 7.28
C ILE A 226 12.73 -12.15 7.61
N ASP A 227 11.73 -12.86 7.11
CA ASP A 227 11.59 -14.30 7.39
C ASP A 227 12.52 -15.16 6.50
N ASN A 228 12.57 -16.46 6.77
CA ASN A 228 13.43 -17.40 6.07
C ASN A 228 12.92 -17.79 4.66
N GLN A 229 11.78 -17.30 4.25
CA GLN A 229 11.22 -17.49 2.91
C GLN A 229 11.45 -16.26 2.02
N SER A 230 11.95 -15.17 2.59
CA SER A 230 12.22 -13.91 1.90
C SER A 230 13.68 -13.85 1.45
N ASN A 231 13.91 -14.00 0.14
CA ASN A 231 15.25 -14.17 -0.42
C ASN A 231 15.69 -12.98 -1.28
N GLN A 232 17.01 -12.84 -1.44
CA GLN A 232 17.62 -11.85 -2.36
C GLN A 232 17.22 -10.39 -2.05
N ASN A 233 16.83 -10.10 -0.81
CA ASN A 233 16.55 -8.73 -0.40
C ASN A 233 17.84 -7.99 -0.11
N ASN A 234 17.94 -6.77 -0.60
CA ASN A 234 19.11 -5.89 -0.40
C ASN A 234 18.78 -4.87 0.71
N VAL A 235 19.45 -5.00 1.84
CA VAL A 235 19.27 -4.09 2.97
C VAL A 235 20.59 -3.37 3.23
N ASN A 236 20.62 -2.08 2.96
CA ASN A 236 21.86 -1.29 3.12
C ASN A 236 21.56 0.17 3.48
N PHE A 237 22.56 0.83 4.04
CA PHE A 237 22.51 2.26 4.38
C PHE A 237 21.31 2.72 5.23
N ASN A 238 20.68 1.81 5.98
CA ASN A 238 19.61 2.17 6.91
C ASN A 238 20.20 2.52 8.28
N ASN A 239 19.60 3.49 8.95
CA ASN A 239 19.83 3.77 10.34
C ASN A 239 18.81 3.01 11.20
N VAL A 240 19.16 1.79 11.66
CA VAL A 240 18.27 0.93 12.44
C VAL A 240 18.82 0.83 13.85
N LEU A 241 18.18 1.52 14.78
CA LEU A 241 18.69 1.58 16.17
C LEU A 241 17.57 1.90 17.19
N LEU A 242 17.84 1.63 18.45
CA LEU A 242 16.88 1.84 19.54
C LEU A 242 15.60 1.00 19.41
N ASN A 243 15.60 -0.06 18.62
CA ASN A 243 14.51 -1.03 18.56
C ASN A 243 14.74 -2.13 19.62
N THR A 244 13.71 -2.89 19.96
CA THR A 244 13.91 -4.05 20.85
C THR A 244 14.84 -5.09 20.19
N ILE A 245 14.71 -5.28 18.87
CA ILE A 245 15.63 -6.02 18.02
C ILE A 245 15.83 -5.17 16.75
N ASP A 246 17.05 -4.69 16.53
CA ASP A 246 17.29 -3.80 15.39
C ASP A 246 17.09 -4.52 14.05
N VAL A 247 17.72 -5.68 13.87
CA VAL A 247 17.54 -6.50 12.67
C VAL A 247 17.28 -7.94 13.04
N ASN A 248 16.14 -8.47 12.66
CA ASN A 248 15.77 -9.87 12.80
C ASN A 248 15.64 -10.48 11.41
N ASN A 249 16.73 -11.03 10.92
CA ASN A 249 16.80 -11.63 9.59
C ASN A 249 17.10 -13.12 9.68
N ALA A 250 16.15 -13.93 9.31
CA ALA A 250 16.26 -15.37 9.34
C ALA A 250 17.24 -15.94 8.30
N ASN A 251 17.60 -15.18 7.28
CA ASN A 251 18.52 -15.58 6.19
C ASN A 251 19.97 -15.12 6.42
N GLY A 252 20.25 -14.43 7.51
CA GLY A 252 21.61 -13.99 7.84
C GLY A 252 22.14 -12.95 6.82
N LEU A 253 21.60 -11.75 6.83
CA LEU A 253 22.22 -10.64 6.12
C LEU A 253 23.56 -10.26 6.79
N PRO A 254 24.57 -9.88 6.01
CA PRO A 254 25.82 -9.39 6.55
C PRO A 254 25.64 -8.09 7.32
#